data_c7df620352da76e33c3e6a151ca5e6a5
#
_entry.id   c7df620352da76e33c3e6a151ca5e6a5
#
_cell.length_a   1.000
_cell.length_b   1.000
_cell.length_c   1.000
_cell.angle_alpha   90.00
_cell.angle_beta   90.00
_cell.angle_gamma   90.00
#
_symmetry.space_group_name_H-M   'P 1'
#
loop_
_entity.id
_entity.type
_entity.pdbx_description
1 polymer ?
#
loop_
_entity_poly.entity_id
_entity_poly.type
_entity_poly.pdbx_seq_one_letter_code
_entity_poly.pdbx_strand_id
1 'polypeptide(L)'
;MLKQLSLFALSSLLAGTALAADPVKIGFITTLSTPAGYIGEDLRDGFSLALKQGGGKLGGVPVELVVEDDGLKPANAKQAADRMVQSGIKLFTGVNFSNVLAAVVPDVLKAGDLYVSANPGPSVFAGEKCNPNYFVASYQNDAFHTAGGVAANELGFKRVVILAPNYQAGRDALAGFKQTYK
;
A
#
# COMPACT_ATOMS: atom_id res chain seq x y z
N MET A 1 -55.25 40.73 -19.86
CA MET A 1 -53.85 40.73 -19.41
C MET A 1 -53.63 39.72 -18.26
N LEU A 2 -53.95 38.44 -18.43
CA LEU A 2 -53.82 37.42 -17.34
C LEU A 2 -53.51 36.03 -17.87
N LYS A 3 -52.63 35.88 -18.86
CA LYS A 3 -52.24 34.57 -19.44
C LYS A 3 -50.76 34.32 -19.60
N GLN A 4 -49.86 35.13 -19.01
CA GLN A 4 -48.39 34.95 -19.14
C GLN A 4 -47.67 34.70 -17.83
N LEU A 5 -48.36 34.43 -16.69
CA LEU A 5 -47.68 34.18 -15.40
C LEU A 5 -47.55 32.69 -15.03
N SER A 6 -48.01 31.74 -15.87
CA SER A 6 -48.02 30.32 -15.49
C SER A 6 -46.89 29.47 -16.08
N LEU A 7 -45.95 30.02 -16.85
CA LEU A 7 -44.86 29.24 -17.46
C LEU A 7 -43.51 29.33 -16.71
N PHE A 8 -43.40 30.16 -15.68
CA PHE A 8 -42.14 30.30 -14.95
C PHE A 8 -42.02 29.45 -13.67
N ALA A 9 -43.04 28.72 -13.29
CA ALA A 9 -43.08 27.96 -12.03
C ALA A 9 -42.71 26.48 -12.19
N LEU A 10 -42.44 25.98 -13.42
CA LEU A 10 -42.20 24.54 -13.65
C LEU A 10 -40.73 24.18 -13.94
N SER A 11 -39.81 25.17 -13.99
CA SER A 11 -38.39 24.92 -14.30
C SER A 11 -37.48 24.80 -13.07
N SER A 12 -37.99 24.83 -11.84
CA SER A 12 -37.17 24.79 -10.62
C SER A 12 -37.16 23.45 -9.88
N LEU A 13 -37.76 22.39 -10.41
CA LEU A 13 -37.84 21.08 -9.73
C LEU A 13 -36.91 20.02 -10.30
N LEU A 14 -35.98 20.37 -11.19
CA LEU A 14 -34.94 19.46 -11.68
C LEU A 14 -33.55 19.79 -11.07
N ALA A 15 -33.51 20.25 -9.82
CA ALA A 15 -32.31 20.12 -9.02
C ALA A 15 -32.14 18.63 -8.69
N GLY A 16 -31.64 17.86 -9.65
CA GLY A 16 -31.28 16.49 -9.43
C GLY A 16 -30.35 16.43 -8.21
N THR A 17 -30.77 15.78 -7.15
CA THR A 17 -29.88 15.38 -6.07
C THR A 17 -28.76 14.60 -6.72
N ALA A 18 -27.60 15.21 -6.92
CA ALA A 18 -26.39 14.47 -7.23
C ALA A 18 -26.21 13.50 -6.07
N LEU A 19 -26.61 12.25 -6.25
CA LEU A 19 -26.29 11.17 -5.34
C LEU A 19 -24.76 11.14 -5.33
N ALA A 20 -24.15 11.65 -4.27
CA ALA A 20 -22.72 11.49 -4.05
C ALA A 20 -22.48 9.98 -4.05
N ALA A 21 -21.67 9.50 -4.98
CA ALA A 21 -21.27 8.10 -5.00
C ALA A 21 -20.63 7.77 -3.64
N ASP A 22 -20.94 6.60 -3.10
CA ASP A 22 -20.30 6.12 -1.88
C ASP A 22 -18.78 6.11 -2.07
N PRO A 23 -18.02 6.53 -1.03
CA PRO A 23 -16.57 6.56 -1.14
C PRO A 23 -16.01 5.14 -1.37
N VAL A 24 -15.00 5.06 -2.23
CA VAL A 24 -14.24 3.83 -2.42
C VAL A 24 -13.43 3.55 -1.16
N LYS A 25 -13.64 2.38 -0.55
CA LYS A 25 -12.90 1.96 0.62
C LYS A 25 -11.54 1.40 0.23
N ILE A 26 -10.50 1.86 0.93
CA ILE A 26 -9.13 1.36 0.81
C ILE A 26 -8.76 0.68 2.11
N GLY A 27 -8.38 -0.59 2.06
CA GLY A 27 -7.85 -1.34 3.19
C GLY A 27 -6.43 -0.90 3.50
N PHE A 28 -6.24 -0.35 4.69
CA PHE A 28 -4.95 0.14 5.17
C PHE A 28 -4.52 -0.64 6.40
N ILE A 29 -3.74 -1.69 6.19
CA ILE A 29 -3.24 -2.55 7.27
C ILE A 29 -1.82 -2.11 7.60
N THR A 30 -1.53 -1.78 8.86
CA THR A 30 -0.19 -1.29 9.23
C THR A 30 0.12 -1.57 10.70
N THR A 31 1.40 -1.53 11.07
CA THR A 31 1.82 -1.69 12.46
C THR A 31 1.73 -0.35 13.18
N LEU A 32 0.93 -0.28 14.26
CA LEU A 32 0.76 0.94 15.07
C LEU A 32 1.12 0.73 16.53
N SER A 33 0.79 -0.41 17.13
CA SER A 33 0.83 -0.66 18.57
C SER A 33 2.13 -1.28 19.10
N THR A 34 3.25 -1.14 18.39
CA THR A 34 4.57 -1.66 18.81
C THR A 34 5.60 -0.53 18.89
N PRO A 35 6.80 -0.77 19.47
CA PRO A 35 7.89 0.23 19.42
C PRO A 35 8.27 0.67 18.00
N ALA A 36 7.96 -0.13 16.97
CA ALA A 36 8.16 0.22 15.56
C ALA A 36 6.90 0.85 14.92
N GLY A 37 5.87 1.14 15.70
CA GLY A 37 4.58 1.69 15.24
C GLY A 37 4.72 3.05 14.55
N TYR A 38 5.73 3.84 14.90
CA TYR A 38 5.99 5.13 14.28
C TYR A 38 6.08 5.06 12.74
N ILE A 39 6.61 3.94 12.18
CA ILE A 39 6.70 3.77 10.72
C ILE A 39 5.30 3.65 10.10
N GLY A 40 4.41 2.91 10.77
CA GLY A 40 3.01 2.78 10.32
C GLY A 40 2.21 4.06 10.51
N GLU A 41 2.50 4.81 11.57
CA GLU A 41 1.91 6.14 11.80
C GLU A 41 2.32 7.11 10.69
N ASP A 42 3.61 7.19 10.35
CA ASP A 42 4.13 8.03 9.27
C ASP A 42 3.49 7.69 7.92
N LEU A 43 3.33 6.39 7.60
CA LEU A 43 2.66 5.95 6.38
C LEU A 43 1.18 6.36 6.34
N ARG A 44 0.45 6.12 7.44
CA ARG A 44 -0.96 6.50 7.58
C ARG A 44 -1.14 8.02 7.48
N ASP A 45 -0.31 8.77 8.16
CA ASP A 45 -0.41 10.22 8.22
C ASP A 45 -0.03 10.85 6.88
N GLY A 46 0.98 10.32 6.19
CA GLY A 46 1.33 10.72 4.83
C GLY A 46 0.18 10.48 3.83
N PHE A 47 -0.45 9.30 3.90
CA PHE A 47 -1.60 8.98 3.08
C PHE A 47 -2.81 9.89 3.41
N SER A 48 -3.08 10.10 4.70
CA SER A 48 -4.15 10.96 5.18
C SER A 48 -3.94 12.42 4.77
N LEU A 49 -2.69 12.90 4.79
CA LEU A 49 -2.33 14.23 4.32
C LEU A 49 -2.63 14.38 2.82
N ALA A 50 -2.24 13.41 2.00
CA ALA A 50 -2.53 13.43 0.56
C ALA A 50 -4.04 13.43 0.28
N LEU A 51 -4.81 12.64 1.01
CA LEU A 51 -6.28 12.66 0.93
C LEU A 51 -6.85 14.02 1.33
N LYS A 52 -6.37 14.61 2.42
CA LYS A 52 -6.82 15.93 2.88
C LYS A 52 -6.53 17.01 1.84
N GLN A 53 -5.35 17.00 1.23
CA GLN A 53 -4.99 17.92 0.15
C GLN A 53 -5.85 17.72 -1.09
N GLY A 54 -6.25 16.48 -1.39
CA GLY A 54 -7.17 16.12 -2.47
C GLY A 54 -8.66 16.35 -2.15
N GLY A 55 -9.00 16.97 -1.01
CA GLY A 55 -10.39 17.17 -0.59
C GLY A 55 -11.14 15.85 -0.32
N GLY A 56 -10.45 14.85 0.23
CA GLY A 56 -11.00 13.52 0.49
C GLY A 56 -11.14 12.63 -0.75
N LYS A 57 -10.41 12.97 -1.84
CA LYS A 57 -10.51 12.29 -3.13
C LYS A 57 -9.13 11.86 -3.65
N LEU A 58 -9.10 10.74 -4.36
CA LEU A 58 -8.00 10.33 -5.21
C LEU A 58 -8.46 10.28 -6.66
N GLY A 59 -7.80 11.01 -7.56
CA GLY A 59 -8.21 11.09 -8.97
C GLY A 59 -9.66 11.56 -9.18
N GLY A 60 -10.19 12.38 -8.27
CA GLY A 60 -11.58 12.87 -8.33
C GLY A 60 -12.62 11.94 -7.66
N VAL A 61 -12.23 10.74 -7.25
CA VAL A 61 -13.11 9.75 -6.59
C VAL A 61 -13.03 9.91 -5.07
N PRO A 62 -14.17 10.05 -4.35
CA PRO A 62 -14.18 10.05 -2.89
C PRO A 62 -13.60 8.74 -2.33
N VAL A 63 -12.78 8.83 -1.29
CA VAL A 63 -12.08 7.69 -0.69
C VAL A 63 -12.23 7.69 0.82
N GLU A 64 -12.40 6.49 1.38
CA GLU A 64 -12.39 6.21 2.82
C GLU A 64 -11.26 5.22 3.14
N LEU A 65 -10.41 5.56 4.12
CA LEU A 65 -9.43 4.62 4.65
C LEU A 65 -10.05 3.75 5.74
N VAL A 66 -9.96 2.44 5.57
CA VAL A 66 -10.27 1.46 6.61
C VAL A 66 -8.95 0.99 7.20
N VAL A 67 -8.58 1.54 8.37
CA VAL A 67 -7.28 1.31 9.01
C VAL A 67 -7.38 0.18 10.02
N GLU A 68 -6.45 -0.80 9.95
CA GLU A 68 -6.29 -1.87 10.92
C GLU A 68 -4.84 -2.00 11.38
N ASP A 69 -4.65 -2.21 12.69
CA ASP A 69 -3.34 -2.46 13.30
C ASP A 69 -3.01 -3.95 13.27
N ASP A 70 -1.89 -4.30 12.63
CA ASP A 70 -1.40 -5.68 12.59
C ASP A 70 -0.57 -6.08 13.84
N GLY A 71 -0.15 -5.11 14.65
CA GLY A 71 0.70 -5.33 15.82
C GLY A 71 2.02 -6.05 15.50
N LEU A 72 2.54 -5.87 14.27
CA LEU A 72 3.73 -6.54 13.73
C LEU A 72 3.57 -8.08 13.68
N LYS A 73 2.35 -8.58 13.58
CA LYS A 73 2.03 -10.01 13.55
C LYS A 73 1.44 -10.40 12.19
N PRO A 74 2.14 -11.21 11.37
CA PRO A 74 1.63 -11.65 10.07
C PRO A 74 0.23 -12.28 10.12
N ALA A 75 -0.06 -13.04 11.19
CA ALA A 75 -1.37 -13.67 11.37
C ALA A 75 -2.50 -12.64 11.54
N ASN A 76 -2.27 -11.58 12.32
CA ASN A 76 -3.27 -10.52 12.52
C ASN A 76 -3.52 -9.75 11.21
N ALA A 77 -2.44 -9.40 10.50
CA ALA A 77 -2.53 -8.72 9.20
C ALA A 77 -3.31 -9.55 8.18
N LYS A 78 -3.04 -10.86 8.12
CA LYS A 78 -3.80 -11.78 7.25
C LYS A 78 -5.29 -11.79 7.61
N GLN A 79 -5.63 -11.93 8.89
CA GLN A 79 -7.02 -11.91 9.36
C GLN A 79 -7.71 -10.57 9.03
N ALA A 80 -7.00 -9.43 9.18
CA ALA A 80 -7.51 -8.13 8.80
C ALA A 80 -7.79 -8.07 7.29
N ALA A 81 -6.86 -8.52 6.46
CA ALA A 81 -7.04 -8.58 5.01
C ALA A 81 -8.23 -9.47 4.62
N ASP A 82 -8.36 -10.66 5.22
CA ASP A 82 -9.47 -11.57 4.96
C ASP A 82 -10.84 -10.92 5.28
N ARG A 83 -10.95 -10.22 6.43
CA ARG A 83 -12.19 -9.48 6.77
C ARG A 83 -12.49 -8.36 5.77
N MET A 84 -11.47 -7.60 5.38
CA MET A 84 -11.62 -6.50 4.42
C MET A 84 -12.03 -7.00 3.03
N VAL A 85 -11.42 -8.08 2.53
CA VAL A 85 -11.81 -8.75 1.27
C VAL A 85 -13.28 -9.20 1.34
N GLN A 86 -13.68 -9.86 2.43
CA GLN A 86 -15.06 -10.30 2.64
C GLN A 86 -16.06 -9.13 2.71
N SER A 87 -15.64 -7.97 3.21
CA SER A 87 -16.45 -6.75 3.23
C SER A 87 -16.51 -6.01 1.87
N GLY A 88 -15.85 -6.53 0.84
CA GLY A 88 -15.88 -5.99 -0.51
C GLY A 88 -14.83 -4.92 -0.81
N ILE A 89 -13.84 -4.73 0.04
CA ILE A 89 -12.70 -3.84 -0.24
C ILE A 89 -11.85 -4.46 -1.36
N LYS A 90 -11.50 -3.64 -2.36
CA LYS A 90 -10.81 -4.06 -3.59
C LYS A 90 -9.41 -3.44 -3.77
N LEU A 91 -9.04 -2.49 -2.94
CA LEU A 91 -7.74 -1.82 -2.98
C LEU A 91 -7.10 -1.84 -1.60
N PHE A 92 -5.86 -2.31 -1.53
CA PHE A 92 -5.12 -2.51 -0.28
C PHE A 92 -3.76 -1.80 -0.30
N THR A 93 -3.33 -1.32 0.86
CA THR A 93 -2.02 -0.70 1.08
C THR A 93 -1.65 -0.72 2.57
N GLY A 94 -0.54 -0.08 2.95
CA GLY A 94 -0.22 0.30 4.32
C GLY A 94 0.79 -0.60 5.04
N VAL A 95 0.93 -1.87 4.67
CA VAL A 95 1.86 -2.77 5.38
C VAL A 95 3.29 -2.23 5.28
N ASN A 96 3.95 -2.10 6.43
CA ASN A 96 5.28 -1.50 6.55
C ASN A 96 6.43 -2.50 6.79
N PHE A 97 6.14 -3.80 6.99
CA PHE A 97 7.16 -4.84 7.15
C PHE A 97 7.01 -5.98 6.13
N SER A 98 8.13 -6.38 5.53
CA SER A 98 8.15 -7.36 4.43
C SER A 98 7.61 -8.75 4.79
N ASN A 99 7.82 -9.21 6.02
CA ASN A 99 7.27 -10.49 6.49
C ASN A 99 5.75 -10.44 6.70
N VAL A 100 5.22 -9.29 7.12
CA VAL A 100 3.77 -9.05 7.24
C VAL A 100 3.15 -8.96 5.86
N LEU A 101 3.77 -8.20 4.95
CA LEU A 101 3.35 -8.08 3.56
C LEU A 101 3.27 -9.44 2.86
N ALA A 102 4.27 -10.29 3.06
CA ALA A 102 4.31 -11.63 2.48
C ALA A 102 3.16 -12.53 2.93
N ALA A 103 2.55 -12.25 4.08
CA ALA A 103 1.37 -12.96 4.57
C ALA A 103 0.05 -12.41 4.03
N VAL A 104 -0.01 -11.12 3.70
CA VAL A 104 -1.23 -10.41 3.26
C VAL A 104 -1.44 -10.53 1.75
N VAL A 105 -0.39 -10.22 0.97
CA VAL A 105 -0.48 -10.07 -0.48
C VAL A 105 -1.05 -11.29 -1.20
N PRO A 106 -0.63 -12.54 -0.91
CA PRO A 106 -1.14 -13.70 -1.64
C PRO A 106 -2.67 -13.85 -1.59
N ASP A 107 -3.31 -13.57 -0.46
CA ASP A 107 -4.76 -13.73 -0.31
C ASP A 107 -5.52 -12.58 -0.99
N VAL A 108 -5.02 -11.35 -0.88
CA VAL A 108 -5.57 -10.20 -1.60
C VAL A 108 -5.53 -10.43 -3.12
N LEU A 109 -4.41 -10.87 -3.64
CA LEU A 109 -4.25 -11.13 -5.07
C LEU A 109 -5.09 -12.33 -5.55
N LYS A 110 -5.22 -13.37 -4.71
CA LYS A 110 -6.09 -14.53 -4.99
C LYS A 110 -7.57 -14.13 -5.10
N ALA A 111 -8.00 -13.12 -4.34
CA ALA A 111 -9.35 -12.55 -4.45
C ALA A 111 -9.55 -11.70 -5.71
N GLY A 112 -8.50 -11.47 -6.51
CA GLY A 112 -8.53 -10.60 -7.69
C GLY A 112 -8.41 -9.12 -7.33
N ASP A 113 -8.07 -8.80 -6.10
CA ASP A 113 -8.00 -7.44 -5.59
C ASP A 113 -6.61 -6.83 -5.82
N LEU A 114 -6.50 -5.51 -5.68
CA LEU A 114 -5.30 -4.73 -5.99
C LEU A 114 -4.52 -4.43 -4.71
N TYR A 115 -3.19 -4.60 -4.76
CA TYR A 115 -2.30 -4.21 -3.68
C TYR A 115 -1.23 -3.22 -4.16
N VAL A 116 -1.14 -2.05 -3.51
CA VAL A 116 -0.09 -1.06 -3.73
C VAL A 116 0.76 -0.96 -2.47
N SER A 117 1.99 -1.46 -2.51
CA SER A 117 2.92 -1.33 -1.40
C SER A 117 3.56 0.05 -1.37
N ALA A 118 3.44 0.76 -0.25
CA ALA A 118 4.02 2.08 -0.05
C ALA A 118 5.46 2.03 0.50
N ASN A 119 5.88 0.90 1.08
CA ASN A 119 7.20 0.74 1.71
C ASN A 119 7.89 -0.57 1.32
N PRO A 120 7.51 -1.79 1.81
CA PRO A 120 8.28 -2.98 1.53
C PRO A 120 8.06 -3.51 0.11
N GLY A 121 9.16 -3.88 -0.55
CA GLY A 121 9.14 -4.52 -1.86
C GLY A 121 9.88 -5.86 -1.84
N PRO A 122 9.32 -6.94 -1.22
CA PRO A 122 9.96 -8.26 -1.22
C PRO A 122 10.29 -8.71 -2.64
N SER A 123 11.53 -9.10 -2.88
CA SER A 123 12.06 -9.43 -4.21
C SER A 123 11.28 -10.55 -4.91
N VAL A 124 10.68 -11.46 -4.15
CA VAL A 124 9.85 -12.55 -4.68
C VAL A 124 8.63 -12.04 -5.48
N PHE A 125 8.07 -10.89 -5.14
CA PHE A 125 6.93 -10.30 -5.87
C PHE A 125 7.34 -9.53 -7.12
N ALA A 126 8.61 -9.19 -7.28
CA ALA A 126 9.15 -8.65 -8.52
C ALA A 126 9.68 -9.75 -9.47
N GLY A 127 9.71 -11.01 -9.01
CA GLY A 127 10.23 -12.17 -9.74
C GLY A 127 9.22 -13.32 -9.78
N GLU A 128 9.52 -14.40 -9.07
CA GLU A 128 8.78 -15.67 -9.12
C GLU A 128 7.27 -15.56 -8.86
N LYS A 129 6.87 -14.67 -7.97
CA LYS A 129 5.47 -14.43 -7.61
C LYS A 129 4.95 -13.09 -8.11
N CYS A 130 5.48 -12.58 -9.22
CA CYS A 130 4.95 -11.36 -9.81
C CYS A 130 3.49 -11.54 -10.21
N ASN A 131 2.70 -10.46 -10.04
CA ASN A 131 1.27 -10.47 -10.31
C ASN A 131 0.84 -9.08 -10.83
N PRO A 132 0.00 -9.01 -11.87
CA PRO A 132 -0.43 -7.74 -12.46
C PRO A 132 -1.23 -6.84 -11.51
N ASN A 133 -1.72 -7.37 -10.38
CA ASN A 133 -2.45 -6.62 -9.37
C ASN A 133 -1.57 -6.20 -8.17
N TYR A 134 -0.24 -6.41 -8.24
CA TYR A 134 0.70 -5.98 -7.20
C TYR A 134 1.65 -4.90 -7.71
N PHE A 135 1.71 -3.79 -6.99
CA PHE A 135 2.58 -2.66 -7.30
C PHE A 135 3.39 -2.25 -6.08
N VAL A 136 4.58 -1.70 -6.31
CA VAL A 136 5.44 -1.09 -5.30
C VAL A 136 5.71 0.35 -5.70
N ALA A 137 5.31 1.29 -4.85
CA ALA A 137 5.53 2.73 -5.06
C ALA A 137 6.88 3.21 -4.48
N SER A 138 7.66 2.32 -3.88
CA SER A 138 8.94 2.62 -3.25
C SER A 138 10.09 1.91 -3.98
N TYR A 139 10.62 0.83 -3.43
CA TYR A 139 11.78 0.12 -3.98
C TYR A 139 11.66 -1.40 -3.79
N GLN A 140 12.43 -2.16 -4.57
CA GLN A 140 12.64 -3.58 -4.34
C GLN A 140 13.72 -3.78 -3.27
N ASN A 141 13.49 -4.69 -2.33
CA ASN A 141 14.33 -4.84 -1.12
C ASN A 141 15.80 -5.10 -1.41
N ASP A 142 16.12 -5.86 -2.45
CA ASP A 142 17.50 -6.22 -2.81
C ASP A 142 18.22 -5.15 -3.63
N ALA A 143 17.51 -4.20 -4.25
CA ALA A 143 18.08 -3.27 -5.22
C ALA A 143 19.24 -2.42 -4.65
N PHE A 144 19.09 -1.85 -3.46
CA PHE A 144 20.18 -1.08 -2.82
C PHE A 144 21.39 -1.94 -2.48
N HIS A 145 21.15 -3.18 -2.10
CA HIS A 145 22.19 -4.11 -1.67
C HIS A 145 22.94 -4.70 -2.87
N THR A 146 22.27 -4.87 -4.00
CA THR A 146 22.88 -5.18 -5.30
C THR A 146 23.87 -4.07 -5.68
N ALA A 147 23.49 -2.81 -5.58
CA ALA A 147 24.38 -1.68 -5.80
C ALA A 147 25.55 -1.65 -4.80
N GLY A 148 25.29 -2.01 -3.54
CA GLY A 148 26.32 -2.12 -2.50
C GLY A 148 27.41 -3.17 -2.84
N GLY A 149 27.01 -4.30 -3.41
CA GLY A 149 27.97 -5.33 -3.86
C GLY A 149 28.85 -4.85 -5.01
N VAL A 150 28.27 -4.12 -5.99
CA VAL A 150 29.03 -3.48 -7.07
C VAL A 150 30.04 -2.47 -6.50
N ALA A 151 29.57 -1.56 -5.64
CA ALA A 151 30.43 -0.54 -5.02
C ALA A 151 31.59 -1.16 -4.22
N ALA A 152 31.35 -2.24 -3.49
CA ALA A 152 32.38 -2.93 -2.72
C ALA A 152 33.48 -3.51 -3.64
N ASN A 153 33.13 -4.04 -4.82
CA ASN A 153 34.10 -4.49 -5.82
C ASN A 153 34.90 -3.33 -6.42
N GLU A 154 34.23 -2.24 -6.80
CA GLU A 154 34.88 -1.04 -7.38
C GLU A 154 35.86 -0.39 -6.39
N LEU A 155 35.51 -0.38 -5.09
CA LEU A 155 36.38 0.11 -4.02
C LEU A 155 37.50 -0.87 -3.64
N GLY A 156 37.52 -2.05 -4.25
CA GLY A 156 38.57 -3.04 -4.06
C GLY A 156 38.52 -3.80 -2.74
N PHE A 157 37.40 -3.79 -2.03
CA PHE A 157 37.25 -4.53 -0.76
C PHE A 157 37.34 -6.05 -1.01
N LYS A 158 38.27 -6.72 -0.34
CA LYS A 158 38.50 -8.17 -0.46
C LYS A 158 37.78 -9.00 0.60
N ARG A 159 37.35 -8.36 1.68
CA ARG A 159 36.63 -9.02 2.78
C ARG A 159 35.56 -8.07 3.29
N VAL A 160 34.29 -8.52 3.18
CA VAL A 160 33.12 -7.73 3.60
C VAL A 160 32.30 -8.57 4.57
N VAL A 161 31.83 -7.93 5.64
CA VAL A 161 30.86 -8.51 6.58
C VAL A 161 29.54 -7.73 6.43
N ILE A 162 28.43 -8.45 6.26
CA ILE A 162 27.10 -7.87 6.14
C ILE A 162 26.28 -8.30 7.35
N LEU A 163 25.68 -7.32 8.02
CA LEU A 163 24.68 -7.52 9.06
C LEU A 163 23.32 -7.12 8.54
N ALA A 164 22.31 -7.98 8.71
CA ALA A 164 20.95 -7.71 8.33
C ALA A 164 19.98 -8.31 9.36
N PRO A 165 18.84 -7.70 9.64
CA PRO A 165 17.85 -8.26 10.54
C PRO A 165 17.26 -9.56 9.99
N ASN A 166 16.97 -10.52 10.89
CA ASN A 166 16.50 -11.85 10.50
C ASN A 166 15.00 -11.86 10.16
N TYR A 167 14.63 -11.22 9.05
CA TYR A 167 13.29 -11.28 8.46
C TYR A 167 13.39 -11.13 6.93
N GLN A 168 12.27 -11.05 6.20
CA GLN A 168 12.27 -11.11 4.73
C GLN A 168 13.17 -10.04 4.09
N ALA A 169 13.06 -8.78 4.50
CA ALA A 169 13.90 -7.72 3.91
C ALA A 169 15.40 -7.94 4.15
N GLY A 170 15.78 -8.45 5.33
CA GLY A 170 17.18 -8.77 5.61
C GLY A 170 17.71 -9.93 4.75
N ARG A 171 16.88 -10.94 4.49
CA ARG A 171 17.26 -12.03 3.55
C ARG A 171 17.42 -11.52 2.12
N ASP A 172 16.52 -10.66 1.66
CA ASP A 172 16.61 -10.03 0.34
C ASP A 172 17.87 -9.17 0.23
N ALA A 173 18.19 -8.40 1.29
CA ALA A 173 19.39 -7.58 1.38
C ALA A 173 20.68 -8.43 1.21
N LEU A 174 20.79 -9.52 1.98
CA LEU A 174 21.94 -10.43 1.90
C LEU A 174 22.05 -11.09 0.52
N ALA A 175 20.93 -11.49 -0.08
CA ALA A 175 20.88 -12.09 -1.40
C ALA A 175 21.32 -11.08 -2.48
N GLY A 176 20.77 -9.86 -2.45
CA GLY A 176 21.12 -8.80 -3.41
C GLY A 176 22.61 -8.43 -3.37
N PHE A 177 23.18 -8.27 -2.19
CA PHE A 177 24.61 -7.99 -2.08
C PHE A 177 25.47 -9.14 -2.65
N LYS A 178 25.16 -10.39 -2.26
CA LYS A 178 25.91 -11.58 -2.74
C LYS A 178 25.80 -11.79 -4.25
N GLN A 179 24.74 -11.33 -4.88
CA GLN A 179 24.54 -11.46 -6.31
C GLN A 179 25.61 -10.72 -7.12
N THR A 180 26.10 -9.61 -6.62
CA THR A 180 27.01 -8.71 -7.34
C THR A 180 28.42 -8.62 -6.75
N TYR A 181 28.60 -8.89 -5.47
CA TYR A 181 29.93 -8.94 -4.86
C TYR A 181 30.67 -10.21 -5.26
N LYS A 182 31.91 -10.05 -5.80
CA LYS A 182 32.78 -11.15 -6.33
C LYS A 182 34.15 -11.13 -5.69
#